data_933f79fdb0149ee7c95367090ca6f96e
#
_entry.id   933f79fdb0149ee7c95367090ca6f96e
#
_cell.length_a   1.000
_cell.length_b   1.000
_cell.length_c   1.000
_cell.angle_alpha   90.00
_cell.angle_beta   90.00
_cell.angle_gamma   90.00
#
_symmetry.space_group_name_H-M   'P 1'
#
loop_
_entity.id
_entity.type
_entity.pdbx_description
1 polymer ?
#
loop_
_entity_poly.entity_id
_entity_poly.type
_entity_poly.pdbx_seq_one_letter_code
_entity_poly.pdbx_strand_id
1 'polypeptide(L)'
;MSLIPVLVKREFTSRVKGPAYIITTILGVVVFIALSFLPPLMERVSQSLIPAQIEIVVLEQPGESSILPFLQQLSEEREGFAVYADESLSESEAYRMVLDQGLSGLLLVDGPLYTLVTPDATNMILNDEIENILNSAVSRWNAVRLGLSAEDMASLFRPVDLRVREVSPLAEDGEELDSATQTQAMVLAYFLLFMIYMALIMYGNMVASGVAEEKSSRIMEVMVSTVKPLELMLGKIIGVGSLGLLQFIIWISTGLLMNTMGSSGTIGTLLGAGESFSSIPLDIVMWFGLYFILGYFFYASIFAAAGALVSRVEEVSQVVSIIMMLIIVGFFGAYVSFLNPNSTFAVVASLVPFTAPMVMFSRIVLGSPALIEVIASVLIMLASVLIGAWVSGKIYSIGILLYGKRPTLRQVLMFIRN
;
A
#
# COMPACT_ATOMS: atom_id res chain seq x y z
N MET A 1 19.18 -36.55 18.66
CA MET A 1 19.29 -35.69 17.47
C MET A 1 17.96 -34.95 17.31
N SER A 2 17.96 -33.66 17.08
CA SER A 2 16.72 -32.93 16.80
C SER A 2 16.12 -33.38 15.46
N LEU A 3 14.82 -33.67 15.44
CA LEU A 3 14.10 -34.07 14.24
C LEU A 3 13.56 -32.86 13.43
N ILE A 4 13.81 -31.65 13.91
CA ILE A 4 13.34 -30.40 13.28
C ILE A 4 13.73 -30.34 11.79
N PRO A 5 14.98 -30.61 11.35
CA PRO A 5 15.33 -30.49 9.92
C PRO A 5 14.52 -31.44 9.03
N VAL A 6 14.20 -32.63 9.53
CA VAL A 6 13.38 -33.62 8.78
C VAL A 6 11.95 -33.11 8.65
N LEU A 7 11.40 -32.57 9.72
CA LEU A 7 10.04 -31.97 9.74
C LEU A 7 9.95 -30.77 8.81
N VAL A 8 10.93 -29.85 8.87
CA VAL A 8 11.02 -28.69 7.98
C VAL A 8 11.05 -29.13 6.51
N LYS A 9 11.91 -30.11 6.16
CA LYS A 9 11.98 -30.63 4.80
C LYS A 9 10.65 -31.23 4.35
N ARG A 10 9.98 -32.00 5.21
CA ARG A 10 8.65 -32.57 4.92
C ARG A 10 7.62 -31.48 4.63
N GLU A 11 7.49 -30.47 5.52
CA GLU A 11 6.53 -29.37 5.38
C GLU A 11 6.81 -28.56 4.11
N PHE A 12 8.07 -28.22 3.87
CA PHE A 12 8.48 -27.48 2.68
C PHE A 12 8.17 -28.24 1.39
N THR A 13 8.65 -29.51 1.27
CA THR A 13 8.50 -30.27 0.02
C THR A 13 7.07 -30.67 -0.30
N SER A 14 6.23 -30.88 0.70
CA SER A 14 4.81 -31.21 0.50
C SER A 14 4.01 -30.02 -0.03
N ARG A 15 4.40 -28.80 0.31
CA ARG A 15 3.64 -27.57 0.00
C ARG A 15 4.20 -26.80 -1.19
N VAL A 16 5.51 -26.81 -1.43
CA VAL A 16 6.13 -26.11 -2.57
C VAL A 16 5.60 -26.58 -3.92
N LYS A 17 5.22 -27.86 -4.00
CA LYS A 17 4.60 -28.49 -5.19
C LYS A 17 3.08 -28.36 -5.22
N GLY A 18 2.48 -27.79 -4.18
CA GLY A 18 1.04 -27.62 -4.08
C GLY A 18 0.51 -26.57 -5.05
N PRO A 19 -0.67 -26.80 -5.67
CA PRO A 19 -1.22 -25.86 -6.65
C PRO A 19 -1.46 -24.46 -6.05
N ALA A 20 -1.84 -24.38 -4.78
CA ALA A 20 -2.04 -23.10 -4.10
C ALA A 20 -0.74 -22.26 -4.07
N TYR A 21 0.41 -22.88 -3.73
CA TYR A 21 1.70 -22.18 -3.70
C TYR A 21 2.12 -21.69 -5.10
N ILE A 22 2.00 -22.58 -6.09
CA ILE A 22 2.38 -22.27 -7.49
C ILE A 22 1.51 -21.12 -8.02
N ILE A 23 0.19 -21.21 -7.83
CA ILE A 23 -0.75 -20.17 -8.30
C ILE A 23 -0.45 -18.84 -7.63
N THR A 24 -0.27 -18.80 -6.31
CA THR A 24 0.02 -17.54 -5.59
C THR A 24 1.38 -16.95 -5.96
N THR A 25 2.37 -17.81 -6.22
CA THR A 25 3.70 -17.36 -6.67
C THR A 25 3.62 -16.73 -8.06
N ILE A 26 2.96 -17.41 -9.01
CA ILE A 26 2.76 -16.90 -10.38
C ILE A 26 1.91 -15.63 -10.36
N LEU A 27 0.82 -15.63 -9.59
CA LEU A 27 -0.03 -14.45 -9.46
C LEU A 27 0.76 -13.25 -8.93
N GLY A 28 1.60 -13.44 -7.91
CA GLY A 28 2.45 -12.38 -7.39
C GLY A 28 3.45 -11.85 -8.42
N VAL A 29 4.07 -12.73 -9.22
CA VAL A 29 4.94 -12.33 -10.35
C VAL A 29 4.16 -11.49 -11.35
N VAL A 30 2.95 -11.94 -11.74
CA VAL A 30 2.08 -11.21 -12.67
C VAL A 30 1.68 -9.84 -12.10
N VAL A 31 1.29 -9.78 -10.82
CA VAL A 31 0.95 -8.52 -10.13
C VAL A 31 2.17 -7.60 -10.07
N PHE A 32 3.36 -8.13 -9.77
CA PHE A 32 4.60 -7.35 -9.73
C PHE A 32 4.93 -6.74 -11.09
N ILE A 33 4.80 -7.53 -12.15
CA ILE A 33 4.95 -7.07 -13.53
C ILE A 33 3.89 -6.01 -13.85
N ALA A 34 2.61 -6.25 -13.52
CA ALA A 34 1.53 -5.31 -13.78
C ALA A 34 1.72 -3.96 -13.07
N LEU A 35 2.21 -3.97 -11.82
CA LEU A 35 2.52 -2.75 -11.07
C LEU A 35 3.63 -1.92 -11.72
N SER A 36 4.58 -2.56 -12.41
CA SER A 36 5.64 -1.86 -13.15
C SER A 36 5.09 -1.04 -14.32
N PHE A 37 3.92 -1.42 -14.84
CA PHE A 37 3.22 -0.69 -15.92
C PHE A 37 2.16 0.28 -15.40
N LEU A 38 1.91 0.29 -14.10
CA LEU A 38 0.86 1.14 -13.53
C LEU A 38 1.12 2.64 -13.71
N PRO A 39 2.33 3.19 -13.46
CA PRO A 39 2.60 4.62 -13.65
C PRO A 39 2.35 5.10 -15.09
N PRO A 40 2.94 4.50 -16.14
CA PRO A 40 2.68 4.94 -17.52
C PRO A 40 1.25 4.66 -17.99
N LEU A 41 0.59 3.64 -17.41
CA LEU A 41 -0.82 3.39 -17.68
C LEU A 41 -1.71 4.47 -17.05
N MET A 42 -1.45 4.84 -15.80
CA MET A 42 -2.16 5.92 -15.10
C MET A 42 -2.01 7.25 -15.83
N GLU A 43 -0.82 7.57 -16.32
CA GLU A 43 -0.59 8.77 -17.11
C GLU A 43 -1.41 8.77 -18.41
N ARG A 44 -1.40 7.67 -19.15
CA ARG A 44 -2.24 7.52 -20.38
C ARG A 44 -3.73 7.57 -20.08
N VAL A 45 -4.16 6.91 -18.99
CA VAL A 45 -5.57 6.94 -18.57
C VAL A 45 -5.96 8.34 -18.13
N SER A 46 -5.13 9.04 -17.36
CA SER A 46 -5.36 10.44 -16.96
C SER A 46 -5.51 11.35 -18.18
N GLN A 47 -4.58 11.24 -19.14
CA GLN A 47 -4.67 12.00 -20.41
C GLN A 47 -5.91 11.64 -21.24
N SER A 48 -6.38 10.39 -21.19
CA SER A 48 -7.59 9.97 -21.91
C SER A 48 -8.89 10.34 -21.21
N LEU A 49 -8.85 10.62 -19.91
CA LEU A 49 -10.01 11.06 -19.13
C LEU A 49 -10.27 12.57 -19.24
N ILE A 50 -9.26 13.34 -19.66
CA ILE A 50 -9.45 14.74 -20.04
C ILE A 50 -10.01 14.73 -21.47
N PRO A 51 -11.18 15.31 -21.73
CA PRO A 51 -11.68 15.46 -23.10
C PRO A 51 -10.62 16.11 -23.99
N ALA A 52 -10.51 15.64 -25.23
CA ALA A 52 -9.56 16.23 -26.20
C ALA A 52 -9.81 17.73 -26.42
N GLN A 53 -11.04 18.18 -26.19
CA GLN A 53 -11.43 19.58 -26.10
C GLN A 53 -12.28 19.78 -24.87
N ILE A 54 -11.91 20.77 -24.05
CA ILE A 54 -12.72 21.28 -22.95
C ILE A 54 -13.49 22.48 -23.49
N GLU A 55 -14.78 22.32 -23.64
CA GLU A 55 -15.68 23.32 -24.20
C GLU A 55 -16.64 23.78 -23.10
N ILE A 56 -16.56 25.05 -22.72
CA ILE A 56 -17.43 25.62 -21.68
C ILE A 56 -18.24 26.79 -22.23
N VAL A 57 -19.49 26.84 -21.77
CA VAL A 57 -20.33 28.05 -21.94
C VAL A 57 -20.13 28.92 -20.73
N VAL A 58 -19.96 30.22 -20.94
CA VAL A 58 -19.81 31.17 -19.82
C VAL A 58 -21.01 32.12 -19.87
N LEU A 59 -21.74 32.15 -18.73
CA LEU A 59 -22.77 33.16 -18.50
C LEU A 59 -22.28 34.08 -17.36
N GLU A 60 -22.04 35.32 -17.72
CA GLU A 60 -21.61 36.35 -16.80
C GLU A 60 -22.73 37.40 -16.68
N GLN A 61 -23.10 37.75 -15.44
CA GLN A 61 -24.03 38.87 -15.24
C GLN A 61 -23.37 40.18 -15.64
N PRO A 62 -24.06 41.08 -16.37
CA PRO A 62 -23.49 42.33 -16.81
C PRO A 62 -23.06 43.19 -15.60
N GLY A 63 -21.73 43.36 -15.45
CA GLY A 63 -21.08 44.08 -14.37
C GLY A 63 -19.77 44.75 -14.83
N GLU A 64 -19.20 45.62 -13.99
CA GLU A 64 -17.97 46.35 -14.33
C GLU A 64 -16.69 45.48 -14.43
N SER A 65 -16.77 44.19 -14.20
CA SER A 65 -15.60 43.32 -14.04
C SER A 65 -15.84 41.94 -14.69
N SER A 66 -15.54 41.85 -15.98
CA SER A 66 -15.69 40.57 -16.73
C SER A 66 -14.39 39.79 -16.73
N ILE A 67 -14.48 38.46 -16.45
CA ILE A 67 -13.36 37.50 -16.62
C ILE A 67 -13.35 36.91 -18.04
N LEU A 68 -14.42 37.06 -18.79
CA LEU A 68 -14.61 36.48 -20.12
C LEU A 68 -13.47 36.78 -21.10
N PRO A 69 -12.94 38.05 -21.20
CA PRO A 69 -11.82 38.34 -22.10
C PRO A 69 -10.56 37.48 -21.77
N PHE A 70 -10.32 37.22 -20.50
CA PHE A 70 -9.17 36.41 -20.06
C PHE A 70 -9.36 34.95 -20.32
N LEU A 71 -10.60 34.43 -20.22
CA LEU A 71 -10.92 33.06 -20.61
C LEU A 71 -10.80 32.88 -22.13
N GLN A 72 -11.24 33.86 -22.91
CA GLN A 72 -11.09 33.87 -24.37
C GLN A 72 -9.60 33.91 -24.77
N GLN A 73 -8.80 34.74 -24.14
CA GLN A 73 -7.37 34.78 -24.37
C GLN A 73 -6.71 33.42 -24.05
N LEU A 74 -7.09 32.77 -22.94
CA LEU A 74 -6.61 31.42 -22.60
C LEU A 74 -7.06 30.38 -23.63
N SER A 75 -8.25 30.53 -24.21
CA SER A 75 -8.74 29.67 -25.29
C SER A 75 -7.90 29.80 -26.58
N GLU A 76 -7.36 30.99 -26.86
CA GLU A 76 -6.46 31.22 -28.00
C GLU A 76 -5.03 30.68 -27.72
N GLU A 77 -4.56 30.79 -26.47
CA GLU A 77 -3.23 30.37 -26.07
C GLU A 77 -3.10 28.85 -25.87
N ARG A 78 -4.20 28.15 -25.57
CA ARG A 78 -4.21 26.76 -25.15
C ARG A 78 -4.99 25.87 -26.10
N GLU A 79 -4.29 24.98 -26.79
CA GLU A 79 -4.94 23.96 -27.62
C GLU A 79 -5.83 23.05 -26.75
N GLY A 80 -7.04 22.79 -27.21
CA GLY A 80 -8.00 21.93 -26.53
C GLY A 80 -8.89 22.63 -25.48
N PHE A 81 -8.88 23.96 -25.40
CA PHE A 81 -9.83 24.72 -24.60
C PHE A 81 -10.61 25.71 -25.46
N ALA A 82 -11.94 25.69 -25.37
CA ALA A 82 -12.80 26.59 -26.09
C ALA A 82 -13.88 27.21 -25.17
N VAL A 83 -14.15 28.48 -25.37
CA VAL A 83 -15.11 29.24 -24.58
C VAL A 83 -16.21 29.79 -25.51
N TYR A 84 -17.43 29.47 -25.16
CA TYR A 84 -18.62 30.01 -25.79
C TYR A 84 -19.27 31.02 -24.85
N ALA A 85 -19.49 32.24 -25.34
CA ALA A 85 -20.17 33.27 -24.60
C ALA A 85 -21.19 33.96 -25.48
N ASP A 86 -22.40 34.06 -25.00
CA ASP A 86 -23.45 34.82 -25.64
C ASP A 86 -24.29 35.53 -24.55
N GLU A 87 -24.19 36.86 -24.52
CA GLU A 87 -24.92 37.69 -23.57
C GLU A 87 -26.44 37.60 -23.67
N SER A 88 -26.97 37.06 -24.79
CA SER A 88 -28.39 36.89 -25.03
C SER A 88 -28.97 35.58 -24.52
N LEU A 89 -28.11 34.60 -24.15
CA LEU A 89 -28.52 33.28 -23.69
C LEU A 89 -29.14 33.34 -22.28
N SER A 90 -30.33 32.79 -22.14
CA SER A 90 -30.87 32.50 -20.81
C SER A 90 -30.18 31.28 -20.19
N GLU A 91 -30.17 31.19 -18.88
CA GLU A 91 -29.60 30.06 -18.15
C GLU A 91 -30.18 28.72 -18.64
N SER A 92 -31.49 28.67 -18.89
CA SER A 92 -32.17 27.46 -19.39
C SER A 92 -31.77 27.05 -20.81
N GLU A 93 -31.39 28.00 -21.64
CA GLU A 93 -30.89 27.75 -23.01
C GLU A 93 -29.44 27.26 -22.94
N ALA A 94 -28.61 27.85 -22.08
CA ALA A 94 -27.25 27.42 -21.86
C ALA A 94 -27.17 25.98 -21.28
N TYR A 95 -28.07 25.61 -20.38
CA TYR A 95 -28.22 24.23 -19.92
C TYR A 95 -28.51 23.25 -21.05
N ARG A 96 -29.45 23.59 -21.94
CA ARG A 96 -29.76 22.77 -23.09
C ARG A 96 -28.59 22.65 -24.06
N MET A 97 -27.86 23.74 -24.28
CA MET A 97 -26.68 23.76 -25.13
C MET A 97 -25.61 22.81 -24.62
N VAL A 98 -25.35 22.78 -23.30
CA VAL A 98 -24.41 21.85 -22.68
C VAL A 98 -24.83 20.38 -22.91
N LEU A 99 -26.13 20.07 -22.77
CA LEU A 99 -26.64 18.70 -22.94
C LEU A 99 -26.72 18.27 -24.39
N ASP A 100 -27.22 19.16 -25.28
CA ASP A 100 -27.49 18.81 -26.67
C ASP A 100 -26.22 18.77 -27.53
N GLN A 101 -25.23 19.62 -27.20
CA GLN A 101 -23.96 19.69 -27.93
C GLN A 101 -22.86 18.89 -27.27
N GLY A 102 -23.10 18.33 -26.09
CA GLY A 102 -22.11 17.52 -25.34
C GLY A 102 -20.93 18.33 -24.83
N LEU A 103 -21.16 19.60 -24.46
CA LEU A 103 -20.12 20.49 -23.93
C LEU A 103 -19.69 20.05 -22.52
N SER A 104 -18.48 20.42 -22.15
CA SER A 104 -17.88 20.06 -20.84
C SER A 104 -18.58 20.67 -19.64
N GLY A 105 -19.18 21.85 -19.81
CA GLY A 105 -19.95 22.47 -18.72
C GLY A 105 -20.38 23.92 -19.01
N LEU A 106 -21.19 24.43 -18.09
CA LEU A 106 -21.62 25.82 -18.01
C LEU A 106 -20.98 26.49 -16.79
N LEU A 107 -20.27 27.59 -17.00
CA LEU A 107 -19.71 28.40 -15.94
C LEU A 107 -20.63 29.60 -15.69
N LEU A 108 -21.23 29.64 -14.53
CA LEU A 108 -22.01 30.77 -14.05
C LEU A 108 -21.10 31.68 -13.23
N VAL A 109 -21.03 32.96 -13.59
CA VAL A 109 -20.22 33.98 -12.91
C VAL A 109 -21.14 34.99 -12.27
N ASP A 110 -21.17 35.02 -10.92
CA ASP A 110 -21.95 35.96 -10.13
C ASP A 110 -21.02 36.68 -9.14
N GLY A 111 -20.44 37.78 -9.61
CA GLY A 111 -19.44 38.52 -8.83
C GLY A 111 -18.23 37.66 -8.47
N PRO A 112 -17.94 37.43 -7.17
CA PRO A 112 -16.81 36.58 -6.75
C PRO A 112 -17.13 35.09 -6.73
N LEU A 113 -18.38 34.71 -7.02
CA LEU A 113 -18.82 33.33 -6.97
C LEU A 113 -18.80 32.71 -8.38
N TYR A 114 -18.10 31.61 -8.51
CA TYR A 114 -18.01 30.81 -9.74
C TYR A 114 -18.69 29.47 -9.52
N THR A 115 -19.71 29.15 -10.36
CA THR A 115 -20.41 27.88 -10.27
C THR A 115 -20.28 27.13 -11.59
N LEU A 116 -19.64 25.98 -11.53
CA LEU A 116 -19.54 25.06 -12.68
C LEU A 116 -20.71 24.07 -12.64
N VAL A 117 -21.50 24.07 -13.71
CA VAL A 117 -22.55 23.09 -13.93
C VAL A 117 -22.11 22.18 -15.06
N THR A 118 -21.92 20.90 -14.75
CA THR A 118 -21.39 19.89 -15.67
C THR A 118 -22.32 18.69 -15.75
N PRO A 119 -22.39 18.00 -16.91
CA PRO A 119 -23.15 16.76 -17.06
C PRO A 119 -22.66 15.64 -16.12
N ASP A 120 -21.37 15.65 -15.77
CA ASP A 120 -20.76 14.67 -14.88
C ASP A 120 -19.97 15.36 -13.76
N ALA A 121 -20.66 15.68 -12.66
CA ALA A 121 -20.06 16.32 -11.48
C ALA A 121 -19.07 15.41 -10.75
N THR A 122 -19.05 14.10 -11.04
CA THR A 122 -18.11 13.14 -10.41
C THR A 122 -16.77 13.05 -11.13
N ASN A 123 -16.64 13.66 -12.32
CA ASN A 123 -15.39 13.70 -13.06
C ASN A 123 -14.41 14.72 -12.45
N MET A 124 -13.74 14.30 -11.37
CA MET A 124 -12.79 15.15 -10.63
C MET A 124 -11.68 15.72 -11.50
N ILE A 125 -11.16 14.92 -12.47
CA ILE A 125 -10.06 15.34 -13.34
C ILE A 125 -10.46 16.52 -14.23
N LEU A 126 -11.66 16.45 -14.83
CA LEU A 126 -12.20 17.55 -15.64
C LEU A 126 -12.48 18.79 -14.78
N ASN A 127 -13.04 18.60 -13.60
CA ASN A 127 -13.35 19.68 -12.68
C ASN A 127 -12.10 20.42 -12.21
N ASP A 128 -11.05 19.67 -11.81
CA ASP A 128 -9.75 20.23 -11.41
C ASP A 128 -9.08 21.00 -12.56
N GLU A 129 -9.21 20.50 -13.80
CA GLU A 129 -8.64 21.15 -14.98
C GLU A 129 -9.37 22.47 -15.30
N ILE A 130 -10.71 22.47 -15.22
CA ILE A 130 -11.50 23.70 -15.37
C ILE A 130 -11.20 24.68 -14.24
N GLU A 131 -11.03 24.21 -13.01
CA GLU A 131 -10.63 25.03 -11.86
C GLU A 131 -9.26 25.70 -12.07
N ASN A 132 -8.27 24.97 -12.61
CA ASN A 132 -6.95 25.50 -12.95
C ASN A 132 -7.01 26.58 -14.03
N ILE A 133 -7.84 26.38 -15.06
CA ILE A 133 -8.08 27.38 -16.13
C ILE A 133 -8.72 28.63 -15.52
N LEU A 134 -9.76 28.45 -14.70
CA LEU A 134 -10.46 29.54 -14.03
C LEU A 134 -9.54 30.34 -13.11
N ASN A 135 -8.74 29.65 -12.28
CA ASN A 135 -7.75 30.29 -11.42
C ASN A 135 -6.73 31.13 -12.22
N SER A 136 -6.31 30.65 -13.38
CA SER A 136 -5.42 31.37 -14.27
C SER A 136 -6.09 32.63 -14.85
N ALA A 137 -7.34 32.53 -15.27
CA ALA A 137 -8.12 33.67 -15.78
C ALA A 137 -8.35 34.76 -14.70
N VAL A 138 -8.79 34.32 -13.51
CA VAL A 138 -9.03 35.21 -12.36
C VAL A 138 -7.74 35.88 -11.91
N SER A 139 -6.63 35.18 -11.92
CA SER A 139 -5.32 35.75 -11.60
C SER A 139 -4.91 36.82 -12.58
N ARG A 140 -5.08 36.62 -13.88
CA ARG A 140 -4.81 37.61 -14.93
C ARG A 140 -5.73 38.80 -14.81
N TRP A 141 -7.02 38.62 -14.56
CA TRP A 141 -7.98 39.67 -14.34
C TRP A 141 -7.62 40.53 -13.12
N ASN A 142 -7.29 39.91 -11.99
CA ASN A 142 -6.88 40.62 -10.78
C ASN A 142 -5.61 41.45 -11.01
N ALA A 143 -4.67 40.97 -11.77
CA ALA A 143 -3.45 41.69 -12.09
C ALA A 143 -3.71 42.94 -12.92
N VAL A 144 -4.50 42.83 -13.96
CA VAL A 144 -4.88 43.99 -14.77
C VAL A 144 -5.62 45.04 -13.92
N ARG A 145 -6.51 44.61 -13.02
CA ARG A 145 -7.23 45.44 -12.10
C ARG A 145 -6.30 46.16 -11.11
N LEU A 146 -5.21 45.54 -10.69
CA LEU A 146 -4.20 46.08 -9.79
C LEU A 146 -3.13 46.92 -10.52
N GLY A 147 -3.18 46.98 -11.87
CA GLY A 147 -2.20 47.69 -12.67
C GLY A 147 -0.83 47.01 -12.74
N LEU A 148 -0.79 45.70 -12.54
CA LEU A 148 0.42 44.88 -12.61
C LEU A 148 0.77 44.59 -14.06
N SER A 149 2.04 44.64 -14.41
CA SER A 149 2.53 44.22 -15.73
C SER A 149 2.54 42.69 -15.85
N ALA A 150 2.59 42.17 -17.08
CA ALA A 150 2.74 40.73 -17.33
C ALA A 150 4.03 40.15 -16.66
N GLU A 151 5.05 41.00 -16.54
CA GLU A 151 6.35 40.66 -15.92
C GLU A 151 6.23 40.56 -14.39
N ASP A 152 5.49 41.49 -13.79
CA ASP A 152 5.14 41.50 -12.36
C ASP A 152 4.29 40.25 -12.03
N MET A 153 3.33 39.93 -12.89
CA MET A 153 2.51 38.71 -12.79
C MET A 153 3.36 37.43 -12.81
N ALA A 154 4.24 37.31 -13.79
CA ALA A 154 5.13 36.16 -13.88
C ALA A 154 6.03 36.01 -12.65
N SER A 155 6.35 37.13 -11.98
CA SER A 155 7.13 37.13 -10.75
C SER A 155 6.29 36.78 -9.51
N LEU A 156 5.03 37.24 -9.44
CA LEU A 156 4.12 37.01 -8.31
C LEU A 156 3.54 35.59 -8.29
N PHE A 157 3.29 35.02 -9.48
CA PHE A 157 2.74 33.67 -9.64
C PHE A 157 3.80 32.66 -10.09
N ARG A 158 5.09 33.02 -9.97
CA ARG A 158 6.16 32.07 -10.20
C ARG A 158 5.97 30.91 -9.23
N PRO A 159 5.83 29.67 -9.73
CA PRO A 159 5.74 28.52 -8.85
C PRO A 159 6.99 28.51 -7.95
N VAL A 160 6.77 28.43 -6.67
CA VAL A 160 7.87 28.28 -5.72
C VAL A 160 8.48 26.93 -5.97
N ASP A 161 9.75 26.88 -6.41
CA ASP A 161 10.53 25.66 -6.51
C ASP A 161 10.91 25.24 -5.07
N LEU A 162 9.97 24.58 -4.38
CA LEU A 162 10.19 24.07 -3.04
C LEU A 162 10.98 22.77 -3.12
N ARG A 163 12.28 22.87 -2.89
CA ARG A 163 13.14 21.69 -2.74
C ARG A 163 13.12 21.24 -1.30
N VAL A 164 12.50 20.10 -1.05
CA VAL A 164 12.48 19.47 0.27
C VAL A 164 13.70 18.56 0.39
N ARG A 165 14.61 18.87 1.31
CA ARG A 165 15.74 17.99 1.65
C ARG A 165 15.47 17.37 3.01
N GLU A 166 15.61 16.06 3.06
CA GLU A 166 15.58 15.34 4.33
C GLU A 166 16.93 15.47 5.04
N VAL A 167 16.91 15.94 6.27
CA VAL A 167 18.10 15.93 7.15
C VAL A 167 18.12 14.58 7.87
N SER A 168 18.84 13.63 7.32
CA SER A 168 19.07 12.34 7.98
C SER A 168 20.38 12.39 8.77
N PRO A 169 20.40 11.93 10.03
CA PRO A 169 21.62 11.83 10.82
C PRO A 169 22.67 10.84 10.24
N LEU A 170 22.29 10.03 9.27
CA LEU A 170 23.11 8.98 8.64
C LEU A 170 23.56 9.32 7.22
N ALA A 171 23.05 10.39 6.61
CA ALA A 171 23.47 10.82 5.28
C ALA A 171 24.46 11.98 5.39
N GLU A 172 25.72 11.75 5.02
CA GLU A 172 26.76 12.80 4.95
C GLU A 172 26.51 13.79 3.80
N ASP A 173 25.77 13.39 2.77
CA ASP A 173 25.36 14.23 1.65
C ASP A 173 23.87 14.07 1.42
N GLY A 174 23.10 15.15 1.64
CA GLY A 174 21.66 15.18 1.36
C GLY A 174 21.42 14.96 -0.14
N GLU A 175 21.06 13.76 -0.54
CA GLU A 175 20.62 13.46 -1.89
C GLU A 175 19.32 14.21 -2.18
N GLU A 176 19.32 14.96 -3.26
CA GLU A 176 18.11 15.58 -3.80
C GLU A 176 17.23 14.47 -4.38
N LEU A 177 16.23 14.05 -3.62
CA LEU A 177 15.20 13.15 -4.14
C LEU A 177 14.24 13.99 -5.00
N ASP A 178 14.24 13.75 -6.28
CA ASP A 178 13.24 14.28 -7.20
C ASP A 178 11.84 13.77 -6.78
N SER A 179 10.81 14.59 -6.92
CA SER A 179 9.42 14.27 -6.56
C SER A 179 8.92 12.97 -7.22
N ALA A 180 9.39 12.65 -8.42
CA ALA A 180 9.11 11.39 -9.10
C ALA A 180 9.73 10.20 -8.36
N THR A 181 10.97 10.30 -7.90
CA THR A 181 11.66 9.26 -7.14
C THR A 181 10.98 9.01 -5.79
N GLN A 182 10.53 10.07 -5.12
CA GLN A 182 9.80 9.96 -3.85
C GLN A 182 8.46 9.24 -4.03
N THR A 183 7.71 9.56 -5.08
CA THR A 183 6.44 8.87 -5.40
C THR A 183 6.66 7.39 -5.69
N GLN A 184 7.72 7.04 -6.43
CA GLN A 184 8.09 5.65 -6.71
C GLN A 184 8.45 4.89 -5.43
N ALA A 185 9.22 5.50 -4.52
CA ALA A 185 9.56 4.91 -3.23
C ALA A 185 8.31 4.67 -2.38
N MET A 186 7.36 5.59 -2.37
CA MET A 186 6.07 5.42 -1.70
C MET A 186 5.27 4.24 -2.26
N VAL A 187 5.13 4.14 -3.58
CA VAL A 187 4.41 3.03 -4.23
C VAL A 187 5.06 1.68 -3.89
N LEU A 188 6.39 1.61 -3.95
CA LEU A 188 7.14 0.41 -3.57
C LEU A 188 6.91 0.06 -2.09
N ALA A 189 6.95 1.06 -1.20
CA ALA A 189 6.73 0.88 0.23
C ALA A 189 5.32 0.33 0.53
N TYR A 190 4.29 0.89 -0.10
CA TYR A 190 2.92 0.38 0.02
C TYR A 190 2.81 -1.06 -0.47
N PHE A 191 3.44 -1.37 -1.60
CA PHE A 191 3.43 -2.72 -2.15
C PHE A 191 4.10 -3.72 -1.22
N LEU A 192 5.29 -3.40 -0.70
CA LEU A 192 6.02 -4.27 0.22
C LEU A 192 5.27 -4.43 1.56
N LEU A 193 4.65 -3.36 2.07
CA LEU A 193 3.79 -3.41 3.23
C LEU A 193 2.59 -4.36 3.01
N PHE A 194 1.92 -4.23 1.86
CA PHE A 194 0.83 -5.10 1.48
C PHE A 194 1.28 -6.56 1.38
N MET A 195 2.51 -6.80 0.90
CA MET A 195 3.10 -8.13 0.86
C MET A 195 3.32 -8.72 2.25
N ILE A 196 3.84 -7.94 3.22
CA ILE A 196 3.96 -8.39 4.63
C ILE A 196 2.57 -8.79 5.14
N TYR A 197 1.58 -7.90 4.97
CA TYR A 197 0.20 -8.13 5.41
C TYR A 197 -0.39 -9.43 4.84
N MET A 198 -0.34 -9.59 3.52
CA MET A 198 -0.88 -10.78 2.84
C MET A 198 -0.14 -12.06 3.24
N ALA A 199 1.18 -11.99 3.36
CA ALA A 199 1.99 -13.13 3.75
C ALA A 199 1.71 -13.59 5.19
N LEU A 200 1.60 -12.66 6.13
CA LEU A 200 1.28 -12.99 7.53
C LEU A 200 -0.07 -13.72 7.62
N ILE A 201 -1.08 -13.26 6.89
CA ILE A 201 -2.40 -13.91 6.83
C ILE A 201 -2.31 -15.28 6.15
N MET A 202 -1.72 -15.33 4.96
CA MET A 202 -1.71 -16.56 4.14
C MET A 202 -0.89 -17.66 4.80
N TYR A 203 0.35 -17.37 5.19
CA TYR A 203 1.21 -18.40 5.81
C TYR A 203 0.80 -18.71 7.24
N GLY A 204 0.31 -17.70 7.99
CA GLY A 204 -0.27 -17.94 9.31
C GLY A 204 -1.47 -18.89 9.25
N ASN A 205 -2.42 -18.63 8.35
CA ASN A 205 -3.57 -19.51 8.14
C ASN A 205 -3.15 -20.92 7.68
N MET A 206 -2.12 -21.02 6.83
CA MET A 206 -1.56 -22.31 6.39
C MET A 206 -0.98 -23.11 7.56
N VAL A 207 -0.34 -22.44 8.54
CA VAL A 207 0.14 -23.07 9.78
C VAL A 207 -1.05 -23.56 10.62
N ALA A 208 -2.05 -22.71 10.89
CA ALA A 208 -3.20 -23.07 11.70
C ALA A 208 -4.01 -24.22 11.09
N SER A 209 -4.33 -24.14 9.80
CA SER A 209 -5.07 -25.18 9.07
C SER A 209 -4.32 -26.51 9.04
N GLY A 210 -2.99 -26.45 8.80
CA GLY A 210 -2.17 -27.66 8.78
C GLY A 210 -2.06 -28.35 10.16
N VAL A 211 -2.09 -27.58 11.27
CA VAL A 211 -2.14 -28.15 12.62
C VAL A 211 -3.50 -28.82 12.87
N ALA A 212 -4.60 -28.13 12.52
CA ALA A 212 -5.95 -28.67 12.69
C ALA A 212 -6.22 -29.92 11.83
N GLU A 213 -5.69 -29.95 10.60
CA GLU A 213 -5.79 -31.09 9.70
C GLU A 213 -5.08 -32.32 10.25
N GLU A 214 -3.81 -32.19 10.71
CA GLU A 214 -3.07 -33.27 11.33
C GLU A 214 -3.73 -33.78 12.62
N LYS A 215 -4.34 -32.89 13.41
CA LYS A 215 -5.09 -33.25 14.61
C LYS A 215 -6.38 -34.00 14.25
N SER A 216 -7.16 -33.51 13.30
CA SER A 216 -8.44 -34.14 12.90
C SER A 216 -8.25 -35.51 12.28
N SER A 217 -7.16 -35.75 11.58
CA SER A 217 -6.80 -37.05 10.97
C SER A 217 -6.14 -38.03 11.93
N ARG A 218 -5.99 -37.67 13.21
CA ARG A 218 -5.30 -38.48 14.26
C ARG A 218 -3.82 -38.82 13.97
N ILE A 219 -3.24 -38.22 12.94
CA ILE A 219 -1.81 -38.37 12.64
C ILE A 219 -0.95 -37.90 13.81
N MET A 220 -1.45 -36.91 14.54
CA MET A 220 -0.78 -36.35 15.73
C MET A 220 -0.55 -37.41 16.82
N GLU A 221 -1.42 -38.36 17.03
CA GLU A 221 -1.27 -39.41 18.04
C GLU A 221 0.00 -40.27 17.79
N VAL A 222 0.26 -40.58 16.51
CA VAL A 222 1.46 -41.29 16.11
C VAL A 222 2.70 -40.41 16.16
N MET A 223 2.58 -39.14 15.76
CA MET A 223 3.73 -38.23 15.73
C MET A 223 4.22 -37.86 17.15
N VAL A 224 3.32 -37.61 18.10
CA VAL A 224 3.67 -37.25 19.47
C VAL A 224 4.33 -38.41 20.23
N SER A 225 4.10 -39.66 19.81
CA SER A 225 4.80 -40.83 20.40
C SER A 225 6.29 -40.86 20.03
N THR A 226 6.71 -40.18 18.96
CA THR A 226 8.06 -40.21 18.42
C THR A 226 8.80 -38.89 18.48
N VAL A 227 8.06 -37.76 18.48
CA VAL A 227 8.63 -36.40 18.41
C VAL A 227 7.99 -35.49 19.47
N LYS A 228 8.78 -34.60 20.07
CA LYS A 228 8.26 -33.64 21.04
C LYS A 228 7.32 -32.65 20.36
N PRO A 229 6.18 -32.30 21.01
CA PRO A 229 5.21 -31.35 20.43
C PRO A 229 5.81 -30.01 20.02
N LEU A 230 6.76 -29.47 20.76
CA LEU A 230 7.48 -28.25 20.42
C LEU A 230 8.30 -28.39 19.12
N GLU A 231 8.94 -29.54 18.88
CA GLU A 231 9.69 -29.79 17.66
C GLU A 231 8.75 -29.90 16.43
N LEU A 232 7.54 -30.46 16.61
CA LEU A 232 6.51 -30.53 15.58
C LEU A 232 6.03 -29.11 15.20
N MET A 233 5.73 -28.29 16.23
CA MET A 233 5.30 -26.90 16.02
C MET A 233 6.39 -26.10 15.29
N LEU A 234 7.63 -26.13 15.78
CA LEU A 234 8.75 -25.39 15.17
C LEU A 234 9.06 -25.90 13.76
N GLY A 235 9.05 -27.22 13.55
CA GLY A 235 9.25 -27.79 12.23
C GLY A 235 8.22 -27.30 11.21
N LYS A 236 6.96 -27.19 11.61
CA LYS A 236 5.88 -26.64 10.78
C LYS A 236 6.06 -25.15 10.51
N ILE A 237 6.29 -24.35 11.55
CA ILE A 237 6.49 -22.89 11.43
C ILE A 237 7.69 -22.61 10.51
N ILE A 238 8.84 -23.23 10.74
CA ILE A 238 10.03 -23.01 9.92
C ILE A 238 9.81 -23.50 8.49
N GLY A 239 9.18 -24.68 8.30
CA GLY A 239 8.89 -25.23 6.97
C GLY A 239 7.99 -24.34 6.13
N VAL A 240 6.89 -23.85 6.72
CA VAL A 240 5.97 -22.92 6.03
C VAL A 240 6.62 -21.55 5.84
N GLY A 241 7.38 -21.05 6.80
CA GLY A 241 8.11 -19.78 6.66
C GLY A 241 9.16 -19.80 5.54
N SER A 242 9.81 -20.94 5.35
CA SER A 242 10.76 -21.13 4.24
C SER A 242 10.10 -21.02 2.87
N LEU A 243 8.82 -21.41 2.74
CA LEU A 243 8.04 -21.17 1.51
C LEU A 243 7.80 -19.67 1.27
N GLY A 244 7.46 -18.94 2.31
CA GLY A 244 7.28 -17.48 2.23
C GLY A 244 8.56 -16.77 1.79
N LEU A 245 9.69 -17.13 2.41
CA LEU A 245 11.00 -16.58 2.03
C LEU A 245 11.35 -16.92 0.58
N LEU A 246 11.15 -18.14 0.14
CA LEU A 246 11.39 -18.52 -1.25
C LEU A 246 10.51 -17.73 -2.22
N GLN A 247 9.25 -17.53 -1.88
CA GLN A 247 8.32 -16.77 -2.70
C GLN A 247 8.76 -15.29 -2.82
N PHE A 248 9.21 -14.67 -1.73
CA PHE A 248 9.74 -13.31 -1.76
C PHE A 248 11.03 -13.20 -2.58
N ILE A 249 11.93 -14.16 -2.46
CA ILE A 249 13.14 -14.20 -3.30
C ILE A 249 12.75 -14.24 -4.78
N ILE A 250 11.76 -15.04 -5.17
CA ILE A 250 11.27 -15.09 -6.55
C ILE A 250 10.72 -13.73 -6.99
N TRP A 251 9.89 -13.08 -6.16
CA TRP A 251 9.27 -11.81 -6.51
C TRP A 251 10.28 -10.67 -6.60
N ILE A 252 11.19 -10.56 -5.63
CA ILE A 252 12.27 -9.55 -5.63
C ILE A 252 13.19 -9.78 -6.83
N SER A 253 13.58 -11.04 -7.10
CA SER A 253 14.39 -11.38 -8.28
C SER A 253 13.69 -10.98 -9.59
N THR A 254 12.37 -11.15 -9.66
CA THR A 254 11.58 -10.71 -10.82
C THR A 254 11.66 -9.18 -10.99
N GLY A 255 11.50 -8.42 -9.89
CA GLY A 255 11.61 -6.97 -9.92
C GLY A 255 13.01 -6.48 -10.37
N LEU A 256 14.06 -7.10 -9.83
CA LEU A 256 15.44 -6.78 -10.23
C LEU A 256 15.70 -7.12 -11.70
N LEU A 257 15.20 -8.24 -12.21
CA LEU A 257 15.31 -8.61 -13.62
C LEU A 257 14.55 -7.63 -14.52
N MET A 258 13.35 -7.22 -14.13
CA MET A 258 12.59 -6.20 -14.87
C MET A 258 13.33 -4.88 -14.94
N ASN A 259 13.98 -4.46 -13.86
CA ASN A 259 14.80 -3.25 -13.84
C ASN A 259 15.97 -3.34 -14.84
N THR A 260 16.74 -4.43 -14.82
CA THR A 260 17.88 -4.59 -15.76
C THR A 260 17.45 -4.70 -17.23
N MET A 261 16.27 -5.26 -17.50
CA MET A 261 15.72 -5.36 -18.86
C MET A 261 15.06 -4.06 -19.33
N GLY A 262 14.48 -3.29 -18.42
CA GLY A 262 13.80 -2.03 -18.72
C GLY A 262 14.78 -0.89 -19.02
N SER A 263 15.87 -0.80 -18.31
CA SER A 263 16.89 0.26 -18.48
C SER A 263 17.73 0.12 -19.76
N SER A 264 17.78 -1.07 -20.39
CA SER A 264 18.70 -1.37 -21.51
C SER A 264 18.01 -1.92 -22.75
N GLY A 265 16.69 -2.10 -22.77
CA GLY A 265 16.05 -2.92 -23.79
C GLY A 265 14.89 -2.30 -24.54
N THR A 266 14.73 -2.75 -25.80
CA THR A 266 13.64 -2.47 -26.71
C THR A 266 12.25 -2.68 -26.09
N ILE A 267 12.15 -3.51 -25.04
CA ILE A 267 10.89 -3.80 -24.32
C ILE A 267 10.51 -2.65 -23.41
N GLY A 268 11.47 -2.00 -22.72
CA GLY A 268 11.21 -0.83 -21.87
C GLY A 268 10.70 0.36 -22.66
N THR A 269 11.30 0.62 -23.82
CA THR A 269 10.87 1.69 -24.74
C THR A 269 9.54 1.41 -25.44
N LEU A 270 9.27 0.15 -25.82
CA LEU A 270 8.00 -0.26 -26.44
C LEU A 270 6.83 -0.20 -25.43
N LEU A 271 7.08 -0.44 -24.16
CA LEU A 271 6.06 -0.51 -23.11
C LEU A 271 5.94 0.81 -22.32
N GLY A 272 6.75 1.82 -22.63
CA GLY A 272 6.74 3.11 -21.94
C GLY A 272 7.23 3.02 -20.48
N ALA A 273 7.91 1.92 -20.12
CA ALA A 273 8.49 1.70 -18.79
C ALA A 273 9.87 2.37 -18.70
N GLY A 274 9.97 3.64 -19.10
CA GLY A 274 11.17 4.44 -18.92
C GLY A 274 11.37 4.73 -17.42
N GLU A 275 12.51 4.37 -16.88
CA GLU A 275 13.05 4.76 -15.56
C GLU A 275 12.23 4.45 -14.29
N SER A 276 11.07 3.77 -14.38
CA SER A 276 10.09 3.64 -13.29
C SER A 276 10.54 2.79 -12.08
N PHE A 277 11.64 2.03 -12.17
CA PHE A 277 12.23 1.30 -11.04
C PHE A 277 13.76 1.34 -11.12
N SER A 278 14.35 2.54 -11.14
CA SER A 278 15.78 2.70 -11.40
C SER A 278 16.71 2.08 -10.34
N SER A 279 16.24 1.80 -9.14
CA SER A 279 16.91 0.89 -8.18
C SER A 279 16.00 0.62 -6.99
N ILE A 280 15.64 -0.64 -6.73
CA ILE A 280 15.10 -1.01 -5.41
C ILE A 280 16.27 -0.91 -4.43
N PRO A 281 16.25 0.01 -3.46
CA PRO A 281 17.33 0.14 -2.50
C PRO A 281 17.49 -1.17 -1.70
N LEU A 282 18.71 -1.69 -1.65
CA LEU A 282 19.01 -2.97 -1.00
C LEU A 282 18.68 -2.95 0.50
N ASP A 283 18.83 -1.80 1.13
CA ASP A 283 18.49 -1.57 2.53
C ASP A 283 16.98 -1.77 2.80
N ILE A 284 16.10 -1.28 1.93
CA ILE A 284 14.65 -1.50 2.02
C ILE A 284 14.33 -3.00 1.96
N VAL A 285 14.98 -3.74 1.04
CA VAL A 285 14.81 -5.20 0.92
C VAL A 285 15.29 -5.92 2.18
N MET A 286 16.39 -5.48 2.77
CA MET A 286 16.91 -6.06 4.01
C MET A 286 15.96 -5.82 5.19
N TRP A 287 15.45 -4.59 5.35
CA TRP A 287 14.49 -4.26 6.39
C TRP A 287 13.15 -4.98 6.19
N PHE A 288 12.69 -5.08 4.96
CA PHE A 288 11.51 -5.88 4.61
C PHE A 288 11.70 -7.34 5.06
N GLY A 289 12.82 -7.96 4.68
CA GLY A 289 13.12 -9.35 5.04
C GLY A 289 13.18 -9.56 6.55
N LEU A 290 13.83 -8.65 7.28
CA LEU A 290 13.96 -8.71 8.73
C LEU A 290 12.57 -8.63 9.42
N TYR A 291 11.77 -7.61 9.09
CA TYR A 291 10.45 -7.43 9.71
C TYR A 291 9.44 -8.49 9.26
N PHE A 292 9.56 -8.98 8.03
CA PHE A 292 8.80 -10.15 7.61
C PHE A 292 9.13 -11.38 8.45
N ILE A 293 10.41 -11.71 8.63
CA ILE A 293 10.84 -12.89 9.43
C ILE A 293 10.34 -12.76 10.86
N LEU A 294 10.60 -11.63 11.52
CA LEU A 294 10.18 -11.40 12.90
C LEU A 294 8.65 -11.46 13.06
N GLY A 295 7.94 -10.76 12.18
CA GLY A 295 6.48 -10.76 12.17
C GLY A 295 5.89 -12.14 11.89
N TYR A 296 6.45 -12.84 10.91
CA TYR A 296 6.02 -14.18 10.58
C TYR A 296 6.19 -15.14 11.78
N PHE A 297 7.36 -15.24 12.39
CA PHE A 297 7.58 -16.13 13.53
C PHE A 297 6.68 -15.80 14.72
N PHE A 298 6.48 -14.52 14.99
CA PHE A 298 5.56 -14.08 16.03
C PHE A 298 4.13 -14.52 15.76
N TYR A 299 3.57 -14.17 14.61
CA TYR A 299 2.20 -14.51 14.26
C TYR A 299 1.99 -16.01 14.01
N ALA A 300 2.93 -16.69 13.33
CA ALA A 300 2.84 -18.11 13.07
C ALA A 300 2.79 -18.95 14.37
N SER A 301 3.47 -18.51 15.42
CA SER A 301 3.37 -19.15 16.74
C SER A 301 1.96 -19.04 17.32
N ILE A 302 1.30 -17.88 17.18
CA ILE A 302 -0.09 -17.65 17.63
C ILE A 302 -1.05 -18.48 16.77
N PHE A 303 -0.86 -18.49 15.46
CA PHE A 303 -1.65 -19.31 14.53
C PHE A 303 -1.52 -20.82 14.81
N ALA A 304 -0.33 -21.30 15.14
CA ALA A 304 -0.10 -22.69 15.51
C ALA A 304 -0.86 -23.07 16.79
N ALA A 305 -0.82 -22.21 17.80
CA ALA A 305 -1.59 -22.39 19.03
C ALA A 305 -3.11 -22.39 18.74
N ALA A 306 -3.59 -21.46 17.92
CA ALA A 306 -4.99 -21.40 17.50
C ALA A 306 -5.44 -22.69 16.80
N GLY A 307 -4.65 -23.18 15.85
CA GLY A 307 -4.91 -24.45 15.15
C GLY A 307 -4.95 -25.67 16.10
N ALA A 308 -4.11 -25.67 17.14
CA ALA A 308 -4.11 -26.77 18.14
C ALA A 308 -5.35 -26.76 19.06
N LEU A 309 -6.00 -25.60 19.25
CA LEU A 309 -7.19 -25.48 20.11
C LEU A 309 -8.50 -25.95 19.43
N VAL A 310 -8.55 -25.99 18.10
CA VAL A 310 -9.74 -26.44 17.37
C VAL A 310 -9.73 -27.96 17.17
N SER A 311 -10.92 -28.55 17.00
CA SER A 311 -11.08 -30.00 16.80
C SER A 311 -11.36 -30.38 15.36
N ARG A 312 -11.83 -29.43 14.54
CA ARG A 312 -12.18 -29.62 13.13
C ARG A 312 -11.58 -28.48 12.29
N VAL A 313 -11.24 -28.78 11.06
CA VAL A 313 -10.64 -27.80 10.13
C VAL A 313 -11.61 -26.65 9.84
N GLU A 314 -12.93 -26.92 9.78
CA GLU A 314 -13.95 -25.90 9.54
C GLU A 314 -14.03 -24.84 10.66
N GLU A 315 -13.53 -25.17 11.84
CA GLU A 315 -13.52 -24.25 12.99
C GLU A 315 -12.34 -23.29 12.98
N VAL A 316 -11.32 -23.56 12.16
CA VAL A 316 -10.07 -22.77 12.08
C VAL A 316 -10.40 -21.33 11.73
N SER A 317 -11.25 -21.08 10.73
CA SER A 317 -11.61 -19.74 10.27
C SER A 317 -12.15 -18.83 11.37
N GLN A 318 -12.94 -19.40 12.33
CA GLN A 318 -13.51 -18.63 13.43
C GLN A 318 -12.45 -18.15 14.45
N VAL A 319 -11.45 -19.00 14.75
CA VAL A 319 -10.41 -18.66 15.71
C VAL A 319 -9.36 -17.75 15.07
N VAL A 320 -9.05 -18.02 13.82
CA VAL A 320 -8.08 -17.25 13.02
C VAL A 320 -8.58 -15.83 12.72
N SER A 321 -9.90 -15.61 12.60
CA SER A 321 -10.46 -14.28 12.34
C SER A 321 -10.06 -13.23 13.39
N ILE A 322 -9.92 -13.63 14.65
CA ILE A 322 -9.46 -12.74 15.73
C ILE A 322 -8.00 -12.31 15.50
N ILE A 323 -7.15 -13.26 15.09
CA ILE A 323 -5.74 -12.98 14.80
C ILE A 323 -5.63 -12.10 13.54
N MET A 324 -6.44 -12.37 12.53
CA MET A 324 -6.51 -11.55 11.31
C MET A 324 -6.91 -10.10 11.64
N MET A 325 -7.83 -9.89 12.58
CA MET A 325 -8.21 -8.55 13.00
C MET A 325 -7.03 -7.77 13.58
N LEU A 326 -6.15 -8.42 14.35
CA LEU A 326 -4.93 -7.79 14.88
C LEU A 326 -3.96 -7.42 13.75
N ILE A 327 -3.82 -8.27 12.73
CA ILE A 327 -2.99 -7.99 11.54
C ILE A 327 -3.56 -6.82 10.76
N ILE A 328 -4.89 -6.76 10.59
CA ILE A 328 -5.59 -5.65 9.93
C ILE A 328 -5.35 -4.33 10.68
N VAL A 329 -5.44 -4.33 12.01
CA VAL A 329 -5.11 -3.15 12.83
C VAL A 329 -3.67 -2.70 12.61
N GLY A 330 -2.72 -3.64 12.52
CA GLY A 330 -1.33 -3.36 12.20
C GLY A 330 -1.15 -2.73 10.81
N PHE A 331 -1.88 -3.24 9.82
CA PHE A 331 -1.86 -2.70 8.44
C PHE A 331 -2.39 -1.27 8.38
N PHE A 332 -3.56 -1.01 9.01
CA PHE A 332 -4.09 0.35 9.08
C PHE A 332 -3.21 1.28 9.92
N GLY A 333 -2.58 0.76 10.99
CA GLY A 333 -1.60 1.52 11.76
C GLY A 333 -0.40 1.94 10.92
N ALA A 334 0.10 1.05 10.05
CA ALA A 334 1.14 1.38 9.09
C ALA A 334 0.66 2.42 8.07
N TYR A 335 -0.58 2.28 7.55
CA TYR A 335 -1.17 3.26 6.65
C TYR A 335 -1.21 4.66 7.26
N VAL A 336 -1.64 4.81 8.51
CA VAL A 336 -1.61 6.10 9.23
C VAL A 336 -0.18 6.60 9.41
N SER A 337 0.78 5.70 9.64
CA SER A 337 2.21 6.03 9.75
C SER A 337 2.80 6.57 8.44
N PHE A 338 2.26 6.21 7.27
CA PHE A 338 2.65 6.80 5.98
C PHE A 338 2.35 8.31 5.92
N LEU A 339 1.25 8.76 6.53
CA LEU A 339 0.87 10.18 6.54
C LEU A 339 1.79 11.00 7.44
N ASN A 340 2.25 10.44 8.55
CA ASN A 340 3.19 11.08 9.47
C ASN A 340 4.03 10.03 10.21
N PRO A 341 5.21 9.64 9.67
CA PRO A 341 6.07 8.60 10.25
C PRO A 341 6.61 8.93 11.64
N ASN A 342 6.71 10.21 11.97
CA ASN A 342 7.26 10.71 13.25
C ASN A 342 6.19 11.07 14.27
N SER A 343 4.90 10.80 13.98
CA SER A 343 3.83 11.02 14.94
C SER A 343 4.01 10.13 16.18
N THR A 344 3.54 10.60 17.34
CA THR A 344 3.55 9.82 18.59
C THR A 344 2.86 8.47 18.42
N PHE A 345 1.77 8.44 17.64
CA PHE A 345 1.08 7.19 17.31
C PHE A 345 1.99 6.21 16.56
N ALA A 346 2.68 6.66 15.51
CA ALA A 346 3.57 5.83 14.70
C ALA A 346 4.74 5.29 15.55
N VAL A 347 5.34 6.14 16.41
CA VAL A 347 6.41 5.73 17.34
C VAL A 347 5.93 4.63 18.27
N VAL A 348 4.81 4.82 18.97
CA VAL A 348 4.28 3.83 19.90
C VAL A 348 3.88 2.54 19.18
N ALA A 349 3.12 2.65 18.06
CA ALA A 349 2.66 1.49 17.31
C ALA A 349 3.81 0.68 16.68
N SER A 350 4.95 1.32 16.37
CA SER A 350 6.13 0.62 15.87
C SER A 350 6.89 -0.19 16.91
N LEU A 351 6.59 -0.01 18.20
CA LEU A 351 7.16 -0.79 19.32
C LEU A 351 6.20 -1.88 19.82
N VAL A 352 4.92 -1.85 19.46
CA VAL A 352 3.95 -2.88 19.84
C VAL A 352 4.12 -4.10 18.94
N PRO A 353 4.36 -5.33 19.48
CA PRO A 353 4.69 -6.50 18.67
C PRO A 353 3.67 -6.90 17.60
N PHE A 354 2.38 -6.61 17.84
CA PHE A 354 1.31 -6.90 16.89
C PHE A 354 1.32 -5.97 15.66
N THR A 355 1.79 -4.75 15.80
CA THR A 355 1.79 -3.74 14.75
C THR A 355 3.19 -3.45 14.22
N ALA A 356 4.23 -3.68 15.03
CA ALA A 356 5.62 -3.38 14.73
C ALA A 356 6.12 -3.87 13.36
N PRO A 357 5.81 -5.11 12.90
CA PRO A 357 6.32 -5.60 11.61
C PRO A 357 5.91 -4.75 10.41
N MET A 358 4.76 -4.09 10.51
CA MET A 358 4.21 -3.25 9.46
C MET A 358 4.50 -1.77 9.70
N VAL A 359 4.29 -1.29 10.94
CA VAL A 359 4.44 0.13 11.27
C VAL A 359 5.90 0.55 11.29
N MET A 360 6.81 -0.24 11.87
CA MET A 360 8.23 0.12 11.86
C MET A 360 8.82 0.02 10.46
N PHE A 361 8.42 -0.98 9.67
CA PHE A 361 8.83 -1.07 8.28
C PHE A 361 8.41 0.18 7.50
N SER A 362 7.14 0.64 7.64
CA SER A 362 6.68 1.85 6.97
C SER A 362 7.46 3.10 7.41
N ARG A 363 7.80 3.21 8.71
CA ARG A 363 8.61 4.31 9.25
C ARG A 363 10.04 4.32 8.71
N ILE A 364 10.64 3.15 8.52
CA ILE A 364 12.00 3.04 7.97
C ILE A 364 12.03 3.49 6.50
N VAL A 365 11.00 3.13 5.72
CA VAL A 365 10.99 3.42 4.28
C VAL A 365 10.63 4.88 3.97
N LEU A 366 9.72 5.48 4.75
CA LEU A 366 9.19 6.83 4.48
C LEU A 366 9.58 7.89 5.50
N GLY A 367 10.24 7.50 6.56
CA GLY A 367 10.71 8.41 7.59
C GLY A 367 12.14 8.02 7.96
N SER A 368 12.73 8.82 8.83
CA SER A 368 14.06 8.54 9.36
C SER A 368 13.95 8.30 10.87
N PRO A 369 13.42 7.11 11.30
CA PRO A 369 13.33 6.81 12.73
C PRO A 369 14.71 6.78 13.36
N ALA A 370 14.84 7.27 14.60
CA ALA A 370 16.09 7.20 15.32
C ALA A 370 16.57 5.74 15.43
N LEU A 371 17.88 5.50 15.24
CA LEU A 371 18.46 4.16 15.28
C LEU A 371 18.09 3.41 16.57
N ILE A 372 17.98 4.14 17.70
CA ILE A 372 17.58 3.57 19.00
C ILE A 372 16.16 3.00 18.95
N GLU A 373 15.23 3.62 18.22
CA GLU A 373 13.85 3.15 18.07
C GLU A 373 13.81 1.88 17.24
N VAL A 374 14.59 1.82 16.16
CA VAL A 374 14.70 0.63 15.30
C VAL A 374 15.29 -0.55 16.10
N ILE A 375 16.39 -0.32 16.82
CA ILE A 375 17.00 -1.35 17.67
C ILE A 375 16.01 -1.81 18.75
N ALA A 376 15.33 -0.88 19.43
CA ALA A 376 14.33 -1.21 20.43
C ALA A 376 13.20 -2.07 19.85
N SER A 377 12.68 -1.70 18.67
CA SER A 377 11.63 -2.46 17.97
C SER A 377 12.10 -3.89 17.66
N VAL A 378 13.30 -4.06 17.10
CA VAL A 378 13.87 -5.39 16.79
C VAL A 378 14.04 -6.23 18.05
N LEU A 379 14.55 -5.64 19.13
CA LEU A 379 14.74 -6.36 20.41
C LEU A 379 13.39 -6.76 21.04
N ILE A 380 12.40 -5.87 21.02
CA ILE A 380 11.04 -6.17 21.50
C ILE A 380 10.42 -7.28 20.65
N MET A 381 10.58 -7.22 19.33
CA MET A 381 10.09 -8.26 18.41
C MET A 381 10.75 -9.60 18.66
N LEU A 382 12.09 -9.65 18.83
CA LEU A 382 12.80 -10.88 19.17
C LEU A 382 12.32 -11.48 20.50
N ALA A 383 12.21 -10.64 21.55
CA ALA A 383 11.67 -11.07 22.83
C ALA A 383 10.23 -11.62 22.69
N SER A 384 9.40 -10.94 21.90
CA SER A 384 8.01 -11.33 21.64
C SER A 384 7.90 -12.64 20.85
N VAL A 385 8.79 -12.89 19.89
CA VAL A 385 8.90 -14.16 19.17
C VAL A 385 9.23 -15.29 20.13
N LEU A 386 10.21 -15.10 21.03
CA LEU A 386 10.62 -16.12 22.00
C LEU A 386 9.50 -16.40 23.02
N ILE A 387 8.88 -15.36 23.57
CA ILE A 387 7.75 -15.48 24.50
C ILE A 387 6.56 -16.13 23.78
N GLY A 388 6.23 -15.67 22.57
CA GLY A 388 5.17 -16.21 21.75
C GLY A 388 5.38 -17.70 21.45
N ALA A 389 6.58 -18.09 21.05
CA ALA A 389 6.93 -19.49 20.79
C ALA A 389 6.82 -20.37 22.05
N TRP A 390 7.25 -19.83 23.20
CA TRP A 390 7.14 -20.53 24.49
C TRP A 390 5.68 -20.72 24.91
N VAL A 391 4.87 -19.66 24.91
CA VAL A 391 3.44 -19.69 25.26
C VAL A 391 2.69 -20.62 24.29
N SER A 392 2.89 -20.40 22.99
CA SER A 392 2.25 -21.19 21.95
C SER A 392 2.66 -22.66 22.00
N GLY A 393 3.93 -22.96 22.35
CA GLY A 393 4.42 -24.33 22.54
C GLY A 393 3.70 -25.06 23.67
N LYS A 394 3.44 -24.39 24.80
CA LYS A 394 2.63 -24.95 25.90
C LYS A 394 1.19 -25.20 25.47
N ILE A 395 0.55 -24.21 24.83
CA ILE A 395 -0.83 -24.34 24.33
C ILE A 395 -0.90 -25.47 23.29
N TYR A 396 0.06 -25.54 22.38
CA TYR A 396 0.15 -26.56 21.35
C TYR A 396 0.29 -27.95 21.95
N SER A 397 1.20 -28.13 22.92
CA SER A 397 1.45 -29.44 23.56
C SER A 397 0.23 -30.04 24.21
N ILE A 398 -0.61 -29.20 24.82
CA ILE A 398 -1.86 -29.66 25.46
C ILE A 398 -3.01 -29.71 24.46
N GLY A 399 -3.09 -28.68 23.59
CA GLY A 399 -4.16 -28.53 22.62
C GLY A 399 -4.27 -29.68 21.63
N ILE A 400 -3.15 -30.22 21.17
CA ILE A 400 -3.14 -31.34 20.22
C ILE A 400 -3.67 -32.66 20.80
N LEU A 401 -3.63 -32.79 22.14
CA LEU A 401 -4.14 -33.99 22.82
C LEU A 401 -5.62 -33.86 23.25
N LEU A 402 -6.18 -32.67 23.15
CA LEU A 402 -7.57 -32.40 23.52
C LEU A 402 -8.49 -32.64 22.33
N TYR A 403 -9.36 -33.64 22.46
CA TYR A 403 -10.41 -33.95 21.47
C TYR A 403 -11.80 -33.67 22.01
N GLY A 404 -12.70 -33.21 21.16
CA GLY A 404 -14.16 -33.20 21.39
C GLY A 404 -14.74 -31.95 22.07
N LYS A 405 -13.97 -31.09 22.75
CA LYS A 405 -14.47 -29.83 23.32
C LYS A 405 -13.42 -28.72 23.16
N ARG A 406 -13.87 -27.52 22.73
CA ARG A 406 -13.00 -26.35 22.73
C ARG A 406 -12.68 -25.95 24.17
N PRO A 407 -11.40 -25.79 24.55
CA PRO A 407 -11.05 -25.29 25.87
C PRO A 407 -11.53 -23.85 26.04
N THR A 408 -12.02 -23.53 27.24
CA THR A 408 -12.39 -22.16 27.61
C THR A 408 -11.11 -21.33 27.84
N LEU A 409 -11.21 -19.99 27.70
CA LEU A 409 -10.09 -19.07 27.97
C LEU A 409 -9.44 -19.33 29.33
N ARG A 410 -10.26 -19.64 30.38
CA ARG A 410 -9.75 -19.96 31.71
C ARG A 410 -8.90 -21.24 31.71
N GLN A 411 -9.27 -22.25 30.92
CA GLN A 411 -8.49 -23.48 30.77
C GLN A 411 -7.19 -23.21 30.02
N VAL A 412 -7.22 -22.40 28.95
CA VAL A 412 -6.03 -22.02 28.21
C VAL A 412 -5.03 -21.29 29.12
N LEU A 413 -5.50 -20.35 29.97
CA LEU A 413 -4.65 -19.66 30.94
C LEU A 413 -4.03 -20.62 31.99
N MET A 414 -4.80 -21.66 32.41
CA MET A 414 -4.27 -22.70 33.30
C MET A 414 -3.17 -23.53 32.61
N PHE A 415 -3.27 -23.76 31.30
CA PHE A 415 -2.25 -24.48 30.51
C PHE A 415 -0.93 -23.71 30.44
N ILE A 416 -0.98 -22.39 30.39
CA ILE A 416 0.23 -21.56 30.37
C ILE A 416 0.93 -21.55 31.74
N ARG A 417 0.14 -21.63 32.83
CA ARG A 417 0.66 -21.55 34.19
C ARG A 417 1.34 -22.85 34.67
N ASN A 418 0.90 -24.00 34.20
CA ASN A 418 1.51 -25.29 34.47
C ASN A 418 2.57 -25.63 33.41
#